data_8a1a72f834b68de977a7f4f9c3af0992
#
_entry.id   8a1a72f834b68de977a7f4f9c3af0992
#
_cell.length_a   1.000
_cell.length_b   1.000
_cell.length_c   1.000
_cell.angle_alpha   90.00
_cell.angle_beta   90.00
_cell.angle_gamma   90.00
#
_symmetry.space_group_name_H-M   'P 1'
#
loop_
_entity.id
_entity.type
_entity.pdbx_description
1 polymer ?
#
loop_
_entity_poly.entity_id
_entity_poly.type
_entity_poly.pdbx_seq_one_letter_code
_entity_poly.pdbx_strand_id
1 'polypeptide(L)'
;MKKPNLRLQSAREVIAALSSGHDTLVLMDGELTHQDHFTQALSEFVTPCANLLGGLIATGGETARGVLDTLGIDRLQLLGEVRPGLPFSVTEGWLRPLPVVTKAGAFGPPDALIQCRDFLRDLQHSSRAAAQNVAAMQEK
;
A
#
# COMPACT_ATOMS: atom_id res chain seq x y z
N MET A 1 12.35 9.37 24.47
CA MET A 1 13.56 9.36 23.65
C MET A 1 13.45 8.28 22.60
N LYS A 2 13.45 8.65 21.35
CA LYS A 2 13.28 7.69 20.25
C LYS A 2 14.61 6.98 19.98
N LYS A 3 14.55 5.67 19.92
CA LYS A 3 15.71 4.84 19.64
C LYS A 3 15.88 4.73 18.12
N PRO A 4 16.95 5.28 17.53
CA PRO A 4 17.18 5.21 16.10
C PRO A 4 17.16 3.76 15.55
N ASN A 5 17.59 2.83 16.38
CA ASN A 5 17.67 1.42 16.01
C ASN A 5 16.31 0.76 15.84
N LEU A 6 15.29 1.27 16.49
CA LEU A 6 13.94 0.69 16.39
C LEU A 6 13.34 0.89 15.00
N ARG A 7 13.60 2.04 14.38
CA ARG A 7 13.12 2.31 13.02
C ARG A 7 13.76 1.41 11.98
N LEU A 8 15.06 1.19 12.08
CA LEU A 8 15.77 0.30 11.17
C LEU A 8 15.32 -1.15 11.33
N GLN A 9 15.10 -1.61 12.56
CA GLN A 9 14.56 -2.94 12.82
C GLN A 9 13.16 -3.10 12.24
N SER A 10 12.31 -2.11 12.44
CA SER A 10 10.95 -2.12 11.94
C SER A 10 10.91 -2.16 10.40
N ALA A 11 11.76 -1.40 9.74
CA ALA A 11 11.86 -1.43 8.28
C ALA A 11 12.31 -2.81 7.77
N ARG A 12 13.29 -3.41 8.42
CA ARG A 12 13.74 -4.77 8.09
C ARG A 12 12.65 -5.80 8.30
N GLU A 13 11.88 -5.67 9.38
CA GLU A 13 10.74 -6.55 9.66
C GLU A 13 9.66 -6.42 8.59
N VAL A 14 9.37 -5.22 8.14
CA VAL A 14 8.42 -4.97 7.05
C VAL A 14 8.91 -5.61 5.75
N ILE A 15 10.17 -5.41 5.40
CA ILE A 15 10.78 -6.00 4.22
C ILE A 15 10.72 -7.53 4.28
N ALA A 16 11.08 -8.11 5.43
CA ALA A 16 11.05 -9.56 5.63
C ALA A 16 9.64 -10.11 5.49
N ALA A 17 8.65 -9.46 6.09
CA ALA A 17 7.25 -9.88 6.02
C ALA A 17 6.72 -9.82 4.59
N LEU A 18 6.95 -8.72 3.89
CA LEU A 18 6.52 -8.56 2.49
C LEU A 18 7.22 -9.56 1.58
N SER A 19 8.51 -9.79 1.78
CA SER A 19 9.27 -10.77 1.00
C SER A 19 8.76 -12.19 1.20
N SER A 20 8.18 -12.48 2.37
CA SER A 20 7.58 -13.78 2.68
C SER A 20 6.11 -13.90 2.23
N GLY A 21 5.57 -12.87 1.59
CA GLY A 21 4.19 -12.86 1.12
C GLY A 21 3.16 -12.49 2.18
N HIS A 22 3.58 -11.93 3.31
CA HIS A 22 2.68 -11.47 4.37
C HIS A 22 2.26 -10.02 4.14
N ASP A 23 1.03 -9.70 4.54
CA ASP A 23 0.57 -8.33 4.61
C ASP A 23 1.16 -7.65 5.85
N THR A 24 1.40 -6.37 5.74
CA THR A 24 2.02 -5.60 6.82
C THR A 24 1.22 -4.33 7.10
N LEU A 25 0.93 -4.10 8.36
CA LEU A 25 0.30 -2.86 8.83
C LEU A 25 1.36 -1.99 9.50
N VAL A 26 1.56 -0.81 8.97
CA VAL A 26 2.44 0.19 9.57
C VAL A 26 1.59 1.26 10.24
N LEU A 27 1.75 1.38 11.54
CA LEU A 27 1.08 2.42 12.32
C LEU A 27 2.04 3.57 12.55
N MET A 28 1.62 4.76 12.19
CA MET A 28 2.40 5.96 12.43
C MET A 28 1.91 6.62 13.71
N ASP A 29 2.84 6.81 14.64
CA ASP A 29 2.55 7.39 15.93
C ASP A 29 2.16 8.88 15.79
N GLY A 30 1.13 9.31 16.53
CA GLY A 30 0.62 10.68 16.48
C GLY A 30 1.56 11.76 17.00
N GLU A 31 2.74 11.40 17.50
CA GLU A 31 3.76 12.36 17.90
C GLU A 31 4.53 12.98 16.73
N LEU A 32 4.28 12.52 15.50
CA LEU A 32 4.88 13.09 14.31
C LEU A 32 4.16 14.39 13.94
N THR A 33 4.39 15.44 14.73
CA THR A 33 3.73 16.73 14.56
C THR A 33 4.36 17.62 13.50
N HIS A 34 5.60 17.31 13.08
CA HIS A 34 6.32 18.07 12.07
C HIS A 34 6.35 17.32 10.76
N GLN A 35 5.98 18.03 9.68
CA GLN A 35 5.92 17.48 8.34
C GLN A 35 7.26 16.86 7.90
N ASP A 36 8.36 17.45 8.29
CA ASP A 36 9.70 16.95 7.94
C ASP A 36 9.97 15.58 8.56
N HIS A 37 9.57 15.38 9.82
CA HIS A 37 9.71 14.09 10.51
C HIS A 37 8.80 13.03 9.88
N PHE A 38 7.61 13.42 9.48
CA PHE A 38 6.66 12.54 8.83
C PHE A 38 7.20 12.06 7.47
N THR A 39 7.69 12.99 6.65
CA THR A 39 8.27 12.70 5.34
C THR A 39 9.50 11.80 5.49
N GLN A 40 10.36 12.08 6.46
CA GLN A 40 11.54 11.26 6.74
C GLN A 40 11.16 9.84 7.15
N ALA A 41 10.17 9.70 8.03
CA ALA A 41 9.69 8.38 8.46
C ALA A 41 9.13 7.58 7.29
N LEU A 42 8.33 8.20 6.44
CA LEU A 42 7.82 7.55 5.23
C LEU A 42 8.94 7.10 4.30
N SER A 43 9.93 7.96 4.09
CA SER A 43 11.07 7.62 3.25
C SER A 43 11.83 6.41 3.79
N GLU A 44 12.04 6.34 5.10
CA GLU A 44 12.74 5.22 5.74
C GLU A 44 11.98 3.90 5.64
N PHE A 45 10.64 3.93 5.74
CA PHE A 45 9.82 2.71 5.75
C PHE A 45 9.34 2.29 4.37
N VAL A 46 8.93 3.24 3.56
CA VAL A 46 8.18 2.97 2.33
C VAL A 46 9.10 2.78 1.13
N THR A 47 10.13 3.61 1.00
CA THR A 47 11.03 3.56 -0.14
C THR A 47 11.71 2.19 -0.30
N PRO A 48 12.25 1.57 0.77
CA PRO A 48 12.85 0.24 0.63
C PRO A 48 11.88 -0.87 0.24
N CYS A 49 10.58 -0.65 0.42
CA CYS A 49 9.55 -1.64 0.15
C CYS A 49 8.92 -1.51 -1.24
N ALA A 50 9.25 -0.46 -2.00
CA ALA A 50 8.57 -0.12 -3.25
C ALA A 50 8.45 -1.30 -4.22
N ASN A 51 9.51 -2.09 -4.37
CA ASN A 51 9.54 -3.23 -5.29
C ASN A 51 8.80 -4.47 -4.75
N LEU A 52 8.46 -4.47 -3.47
CA LEU A 52 7.82 -5.61 -2.80
C LEU A 52 6.31 -5.45 -2.67
N LEU A 53 5.77 -4.28 -3.00
CA LEU A 53 4.35 -3.98 -2.82
C LEU A 53 3.51 -4.65 -3.90
N GLY A 54 2.53 -5.44 -3.48
CA GLY A 54 1.48 -5.97 -4.34
C GLY A 54 0.20 -5.14 -4.31
N GLY A 55 0.07 -4.27 -3.33
CA GLY A 55 -1.04 -3.35 -3.14
C GLY A 55 -0.73 -2.39 -2.01
N LEU A 56 -1.46 -1.30 -1.95
CA LEU A 56 -1.27 -0.28 -0.94
C LEU A 56 -2.62 0.18 -0.41
N ILE A 57 -2.73 0.22 0.91
CA ILE A 57 -3.88 0.80 1.61
C ILE A 57 -3.35 1.93 2.48
N ALA A 58 -3.82 3.13 2.25
CA ALA A 58 -3.41 4.29 3.04
C ALA A 58 -4.62 4.95 3.69
N THR A 59 -4.56 5.17 5.00
CA THR A 59 -5.61 5.82 5.75
C THR A 59 -5.19 7.24 6.13
N GLY A 60 -6.11 8.19 5.95
CA GLY A 60 -5.85 9.61 6.15
C GLY A 60 -5.30 10.27 4.89
N GLY A 61 -5.84 11.44 4.54
CA GLY A 61 -5.49 12.13 3.30
C GLY A 61 -4.02 12.55 3.25
N GLU A 62 -3.50 13.07 4.34
CA GLU A 62 -2.09 13.49 4.41
C GLU A 62 -1.15 12.29 4.36
N THR A 63 -1.50 11.21 5.03
CA THR A 63 -0.72 9.96 4.99
C THR A 63 -0.70 9.40 3.58
N ALA A 64 -1.86 9.30 2.94
CA ALA A 64 -1.96 8.80 1.57
C ALA A 64 -1.10 9.64 0.61
N ARG A 65 -1.23 10.94 0.68
CA ARG A 65 -0.45 11.86 -0.14
C ARG A 65 1.05 11.69 0.09
N GLY A 66 1.46 11.65 1.36
CA GLY A 66 2.86 11.48 1.72
C GLY A 66 3.47 10.18 1.23
N VAL A 67 2.72 9.08 1.34
CA VAL A 67 3.17 7.77 0.85
C VAL A 67 3.30 7.78 -0.68
N LEU A 68 2.30 8.29 -1.37
CA LEU A 68 2.32 8.36 -2.84
C LEU A 68 3.46 9.25 -3.34
N ASP A 69 3.66 10.41 -2.73
CA ASP A 69 4.76 11.31 -3.08
C ASP A 69 6.11 10.65 -2.84
N THR A 70 6.28 9.97 -1.71
CA THR A 70 7.53 9.27 -1.37
C THR A 70 7.85 8.16 -2.36
N LEU A 71 6.85 7.45 -2.85
CA LEU A 71 7.01 6.40 -3.86
C LEU A 71 7.18 6.95 -5.27
N GLY A 72 7.01 8.25 -5.48
CA GLY A 72 7.06 8.86 -6.80
C GLY A 72 5.82 8.60 -7.65
N ILE A 73 4.71 8.31 -7.01
CA ILE A 73 3.42 8.09 -7.68
C ILE A 73 2.70 9.42 -7.79
N ASP A 74 2.56 9.94 -8.98
CA ASP A 74 1.93 11.24 -9.23
C ASP A 74 0.55 11.13 -9.90
N ARG A 75 0.18 9.95 -10.38
CA ARG A 75 -1.11 9.74 -11.04
C ARG A 75 -1.75 8.42 -10.63
N LEU A 76 -3.05 8.51 -10.34
CA LEU A 76 -3.89 7.36 -10.04
C LEU A 76 -5.08 7.36 -10.98
N GLN A 77 -5.38 6.20 -11.55
CA GLN A 77 -6.62 5.99 -12.29
C GLN A 77 -7.66 5.41 -11.35
N LEU A 78 -8.74 6.14 -11.09
CA LEU A 78 -9.85 5.65 -10.28
C LEU A 78 -10.60 4.58 -11.05
N LEU A 79 -10.72 3.38 -10.49
CA LEU A 79 -11.41 2.25 -11.12
C LEU A 79 -12.76 1.96 -10.49
N GLY A 80 -12.97 2.33 -9.23
CA GLY A 80 -14.21 2.06 -8.53
C GLY A 80 -14.05 2.23 -7.03
N GLU A 81 -14.81 1.45 -6.28
CA GLU A 81 -14.80 1.48 -4.82
C GLU A 81 -14.80 0.07 -4.28
N VAL A 82 -14.03 -0.17 -3.22
CA VAL A 82 -14.11 -1.42 -2.45
C VAL A 82 -15.50 -1.56 -1.83
N ARG A 83 -15.98 -0.46 -1.30
CA ARG A 83 -17.35 -0.21 -0.83
C ARG A 83 -17.57 1.29 -0.87
N PRO A 84 -18.81 1.79 -0.74
CA PRO A 84 -19.06 3.23 -0.79
C PRO A 84 -18.15 4.03 0.16
N GLY A 85 -17.40 4.98 -0.40
CA GLY A 85 -16.46 5.80 0.33
C GLY A 85 -15.04 5.26 0.45
N LEU A 86 -14.75 4.09 -0.10
CA LEU A 86 -13.41 3.51 -0.13
C LEU A 86 -12.93 3.39 -1.59
N PRO A 87 -12.39 4.46 -2.18
CA PRO A 87 -11.99 4.45 -3.58
C PRO A 87 -10.86 3.47 -3.85
N PHE A 88 -10.97 2.80 -4.99
CA PHE A 88 -9.97 1.90 -5.50
C PHE A 88 -9.40 2.44 -6.80
N SER A 89 -8.09 2.54 -6.86
CA SER A 89 -7.35 3.09 -7.99
C SER A 89 -6.17 2.19 -8.36
N VAL A 90 -5.59 2.47 -9.51
CA VAL A 90 -4.33 1.86 -9.93
C VAL A 90 -3.37 2.98 -10.34
N THR A 91 -2.08 2.80 -10.09
CA THR A 91 -1.07 3.78 -10.47
C THR A 91 -0.90 3.84 -11.99
N GLU A 92 -0.62 5.04 -12.51
CA GLU A 92 -0.27 5.26 -13.90
C GLU A 92 1.16 5.82 -13.99
N GLY A 93 1.94 5.30 -14.94
CA GLY A 93 3.28 5.81 -15.20
C GLY A 93 4.31 5.53 -14.11
N TRP A 94 4.03 4.58 -13.24
CA TRP A 94 4.94 4.16 -12.19
C TRP A 94 5.68 2.89 -12.61
N LEU A 95 6.53 2.37 -11.71
CA LEU A 95 7.33 1.15 -11.96
C LEU A 95 6.51 0.01 -12.55
N ARG A 96 5.29 -0.14 -12.06
CA ARG A 96 4.29 -1.12 -12.49
C ARG A 96 2.92 -0.66 -12.03
N PRO A 97 1.82 -1.16 -12.61
CA PRO A 97 0.50 -0.88 -12.06
C PRO A 97 0.38 -1.43 -10.62
N LEU A 98 0.13 -0.56 -9.66
CA LEU A 98 -0.03 -0.90 -8.26
C LEU A 98 -1.46 -0.56 -7.84
N PRO A 99 -2.26 -1.53 -7.35
CA PRO A 99 -3.56 -1.25 -6.77
C PRO A 99 -3.44 -0.42 -5.49
N VAL A 100 -4.23 0.63 -5.39
CA VAL A 100 -4.20 1.55 -4.24
C VAL A 100 -5.62 1.75 -3.74
N VAL A 101 -5.81 1.59 -2.46
CA VAL A 101 -7.05 1.96 -1.75
C VAL A 101 -6.72 3.09 -0.79
N THR A 102 -7.49 4.17 -0.87
CA THR A 102 -7.37 5.27 0.09
C THR A 102 -8.61 5.30 0.96
N LYS A 103 -8.42 5.64 2.23
CA LYS A 103 -9.49 5.67 3.22
C LYS A 103 -9.37 6.95 4.02
N ALA A 104 -10.46 7.71 4.13
CA ALA A 104 -10.52 8.83 5.07
C ALA A 104 -10.35 8.30 6.51
N GLY A 105 -9.57 8.98 7.33
CA GLY A 105 -9.08 8.43 8.60
C GLY A 105 -10.13 7.78 9.48
N ALA A 106 -11.20 8.50 9.82
CA ALA A 106 -12.26 8.01 10.69
C ALA A 106 -13.43 7.36 9.93
N PHE A 107 -13.35 7.24 8.61
CA PHE A 107 -14.43 6.74 7.79
C PHE A 107 -14.48 5.22 7.76
N GLY A 108 -15.69 4.69 7.76
CA GLY A 108 -15.95 3.26 7.55
C GLY A 108 -16.06 2.46 8.85
N PRO A 109 -16.50 1.19 8.74
CA PRO A 109 -16.64 0.30 9.88
C PRO A 109 -15.28 -0.15 10.43
N PRO A 110 -15.24 -0.75 11.64
CA PRO A 110 -13.98 -1.20 12.24
C PRO A 110 -13.19 -2.21 11.40
N ASP A 111 -13.86 -2.96 10.55
CA ASP A 111 -13.23 -3.95 9.67
C ASP A 111 -12.88 -3.43 8.27
N ALA A 112 -12.93 -2.11 8.05
CA ALA A 112 -12.69 -1.52 6.73
C ALA A 112 -11.32 -1.91 6.15
N LEU A 113 -10.27 -1.91 6.96
CA LEU A 113 -8.93 -2.30 6.49
C LEU A 113 -8.87 -3.76 6.07
N ILE A 114 -9.54 -4.63 6.80
CA ILE A 114 -9.63 -6.06 6.47
C ILE A 114 -10.36 -6.25 5.14
N GLN A 115 -11.44 -5.52 4.92
CA GLN A 115 -12.19 -5.55 3.67
C GLN A 115 -11.34 -5.09 2.49
N CYS A 116 -10.56 -4.02 2.68
CA CYS A 116 -9.63 -3.54 1.66
C CYS A 116 -8.54 -4.57 1.34
N ARG A 117 -7.98 -5.19 2.37
CA ARG A 117 -6.98 -6.26 2.20
C ARG A 117 -7.55 -7.43 1.41
N ASP A 118 -8.72 -7.90 1.77
CA ASP A 118 -9.36 -9.03 1.10
C ASP A 118 -9.68 -8.70 -0.36
N PHE A 119 -10.15 -7.48 -0.61
CA PHE A 119 -10.40 -6.99 -1.97
C PHE A 119 -9.12 -7.03 -2.81
N LEU A 120 -8.00 -6.52 -2.30
CA LEU A 120 -6.73 -6.52 -3.02
C LEU A 120 -6.20 -7.93 -3.25
N ARG A 121 -6.37 -8.83 -2.29
CA ARG A 121 -5.99 -10.24 -2.45
C ARG A 121 -6.80 -10.91 -3.55
N ASP A 122 -8.10 -10.67 -3.60
CA ASP A 122 -8.97 -11.23 -4.63
C ASP A 122 -8.56 -10.73 -6.03
N LEU A 123 -8.18 -9.47 -6.14
CA LEU A 123 -7.65 -8.92 -7.40
C LEU A 123 -6.37 -9.65 -7.84
N GLN A 124 -5.45 -9.90 -6.93
CA GLN A 124 -4.20 -10.60 -7.24
C GLN A 124 -4.46 -12.03 -7.71
N HIS A 125 -5.37 -12.74 -7.05
CA HIS A 125 -5.77 -14.09 -7.44
C HIS A 125 -6.42 -14.09 -8.82
N SER A 126 -7.31 -13.17 -9.09
CA SER A 126 -7.97 -13.04 -10.40
C SER A 126 -6.96 -12.74 -11.51
N SER A 127 -6.01 -11.85 -11.26
CA SER A 127 -4.96 -11.51 -12.21
C SER A 127 -4.05 -12.69 -12.52
N ARG A 128 -3.68 -13.47 -11.51
CA ARG A 128 -2.88 -14.68 -11.69
C ARG A 128 -3.63 -15.74 -12.48
N ALA A 129 -4.89 -15.96 -12.16
CA ALA A 129 -5.74 -16.91 -12.90
C ALA A 129 -5.89 -16.51 -14.36
N ALA A 130 -6.12 -15.22 -14.64
CA ALA A 130 -6.19 -14.71 -16.00
C ALA A 130 -4.89 -14.91 -16.76
N ALA A 131 -3.75 -14.63 -16.14
CA ALA A 131 -2.43 -14.83 -16.73
C ALA A 131 -2.16 -16.30 -17.04
N GLN A 132 -2.53 -17.20 -16.14
CA GLN A 132 -2.41 -18.65 -16.35
C GLN A 132 -3.27 -19.14 -17.50
N ASN A 133 -4.49 -18.64 -17.59
CA ASN A 133 -5.41 -18.99 -18.68
C ASN A 133 -4.87 -18.52 -20.04
N VAL A 134 -4.34 -17.31 -20.12
CA VAL A 134 -3.73 -16.79 -21.34
C VAL A 134 -2.51 -17.63 -21.74
N ALA A 135 -1.64 -17.98 -20.79
CA ALA A 135 -0.49 -18.83 -21.04
C ALA A 135 -0.91 -20.20 -21.56
N ALA A 136 -1.93 -20.82 -20.95
CA ALA A 136 -2.46 -22.11 -21.40
C ALA A 136 -3.05 -22.04 -22.81
N MET A 137 -3.68 -20.93 -23.17
CA MET A 137 -4.21 -20.73 -24.52
C MET A 137 -3.12 -20.55 -25.56
N GLN A 138 -1.96 -20.01 -25.22
CA GLN A 138 -0.82 -19.80 -26.12
C GLN A 138 -0.03 -21.07 -26.37
N GLU A 139 -0.11 -22.06 -25.50
CA GLU A 139 0.57 -23.36 -25.63
C GLU A 139 -0.16 -24.33 -26.59
N LYS A 140 -1.36 -23.99 -27.01
CA LYS A 140 -2.12 -24.73 -27.99
C LYS A 140 -1.91 -24.14 -29.39
#